data_ed81c71362c6b71c983f9ca866ec8025
#
_entry.id   ed81c71362c6b71c983f9ca866ec8025
#
_cell.length_a   1.000
_cell.length_b   1.000
_cell.length_c   1.000
_cell.angle_alpha   90.00
_cell.angle_beta   90.00
_cell.angle_gamma   90.00
#
_symmetry.space_group_name_H-M   'P 1'
#
loop_
_entity.id
_entity.type
_entity.pdbx_description
1 polymer ?
#
loop_
_entity_poly.entity_id
_entity_poly.type
_entity_poly.pdbx_seq_one_letter_code
_entity_poly.pdbx_strand_id
1 'polypeptide(L)'
;MEKWKKSEFQNTCVKIEHVTKRFGEDPVLKEVNLTLKVGQVYGVVGNNGSGKTVLMKCICGFLPVTTGTIRVFGKEIGRDVDFPESLGVIIETPGFLTQYTGVKNLEILADMKRMISKADIRLILKKVGLDPDMKKPVGKYSLGMRQRLGIAQAIMED
;
A
#
# COMPACT_ATOMS: atom_id res chain seq x y z
N MET A 1 25.44 -11.40 21.11
CA MET A 1 25.84 -10.78 19.83
C MET A 1 24.60 -10.27 19.05
N GLU A 2 23.55 -9.73 19.74
CA GLU A 2 22.26 -9.33 19.11
C GLU A 2 21.76 -7.92 19.48
N LYS A 3 22.48 -7.17 20.31
CA LYS A 3 22.01 -5.85 20.78
C LYS A 3 22.10 -4.70 19.74
N TRP A 4 22.94 -4.82 18.72
CA TRP A 4 23.12 -3.76 17.71
C TRP A 4 22.17 -3.87 16.52
N LYS A 5 21.59 -5.05 16.24
CA LYS A 5 20.57 -5.21 15.18
C LYS A 5 19.24 -4.54 15.48
N LYS A 6 18.89 -4.32 16.75
CA LYS A 6 17.63 -3.67 17.15
C LYS A 6 17.58 -2.16 16.84
N SER A 7 18.72 -1.47 16.78
CA SER A 7 18.75 -0.01 16.57
C SER A 7 18.61 0.40 15.10
N GLU A 8 19.02 -0.43 14.15
CA GLU A 8 18.95 -0.12 12.72
C GLU A 8 17.51 -0.19 12.15
N PHE A 9 16.66 -1.03 12.74
CA PHE A 9 15.27 -1.20 12.32
C PHE A 9 14.29 -0.22 12.97
N GLN A 10 14.68 0.46 14.06
CA GLN A 10 13.79 1.38 14.79
C GLN A 10 13.30 2.59 13.97
N ASN A 11 13.96 2.92 12.86
CA ASN A 11 13.60 4.05 12.00
C ASN A 11 13.40 3.66 10.52
N THR A 12 13.38 2.37 10.20
CA THR A 12 13.25 1.87 8.82
C THR A 12 11.91 1.17 8.66
N CYS A 13 11.06 1.68 7.73
CA CYS A 13 9.81 1.00 7.39
C CYS A 13 9.97 0.01 6.24
N VAL A 14 10.81 0.30 5.23
CA VAL A 14 11.08 -0.62 4.12
C VAL A 14 12.57 -0.71 3.86
N LYS A 15 13.11 -1.93 3.76
CA LYS A 15 14.49 -2.21 3.36
C LYS A 15 14.49 -3.18 2.19
N ILE A 16 15.14 -2.80 1.10
CA ILE A 16 15.28 -3.56 -0.15
C ILE A 16 16.76 -3.79 -0.36
N GLU A 17 17.17 -5.05 -0.51
CA GLU A 17 18.57 -5.46 -0.63
C GLU A 17 18.75 -6.38 -1.85
N HIS A 18 19.52 -5.91 -2.83
CA HIS A 18 19.88 -6.63 -4.05
C HIS A 18 18.71 -7.22 -4.81
N VAL A 19 17.58 -6.51 -4.84
CA VAL A 19 16.35 -7.03 -5.43
C VAL A 19 16.41 -6.98 -6.95
N THR A 20 16.26 -8.16 -7.54
CA THR A 20 16.02 -8.34 -8.98
C THR A 20 14.66 -8.99 -9.19
N LYS A 21 13.89 -8.47 -10.14
CA LYS A 21 12.64 -9.10 -10.62
C LYS A 21 12.70 -9.29 -12.11
N ARG A 22 12.51 -10.54 -12.55
CA ARG A 22 12.43 -10.92 -13.96
C ARG A 22 11.02 -11.40 -14.32
N PHE A 23 10.63 -11.15 -15.56
CA PHE A 23 9.52 -11.79 -16.23
C PHE A 23 10.10 -12.42 -17.51
N GLY A 24 10.30 -13.75 -17.49
CA GLY A 24 11.12 -14.44 -18.50
C GLY A 24 12.61 -14.08 -18.36
N GLU A 25 13.28 -13.78 -19.46
CA GLU A 25 14.72 -13.50 -19.49
C GLU A 25 15.06 -12.05 -19.06
N ASP A 26 14.19 -11.10 -19.35
CA ASP A 26 14.44 -9.69 -19.10
C ASP A 26 14.17 -9.26 -17.65
N PRO A 27 15.16 -8.65 -16.95
CA PRO A 27 14.96 -8.10 -15.64
C PRO A 27 14.28 -6.73 -15.72
N VAL A 28 13.12 -6.60 -15.04
CA VAL A 28 12.39 -5.34 -14.88
C VAL A 28 12.94 -4.53 -13.70
N LEU A 29 13.37 -5.21 -12.63
CA LEU A 29 14.14 -4.63 -11.54
C LEU A 29 15.53 -5.28 -11.54
N LYS A 30 16.59 -4.48 -11.41
CA LYS A 30 18.01 -4.94 -11.47
C LYS A 30 18.74 -4.45 -10.23
N GLU A 31 19.10 -5.38 -9.32
CA GLU A 31 19.94 -5.10 -8.14
C GLU A 31 19.49 -3.85 -7.34
N VAL A 32 18.20 -3.69 -7.15
CA VAL A 32 17.63 -2.53 -6.46
C VAL A 32 18.00 -2.59 -4.98
N ASN A 33 18.59 -1.50 -4.49
CA ASN A 33 18.88 -1.28 -3.08
C ASN A 33 18.19 0.00 -2.63
N LEU A 34 17.36 -0.05 -1.60
CA LEU A 34 16.60 1.10 -1.11
C LEU A 34 16.27 0.94 0.37
N THR A 35 16.38 2.03 1.11
CA THR A 35 15.93 2.09 2.51
C THR A 35 14.98 3.26 2.69
N LEU A 36 13.75 2.98 3.12
CA LEU A 36 12.75 4.00 3.43
C LEU A 36 12.62 4.10 4.96
N LYS A 37 12.62 5.34 5.45
CA LYS A 37 12.52 5.64 6.90
C LYS A 37 11.10 5.97 7.28
N VAL A 38 10.74 5.66 8.51
CA VAL A 38 9.46 6.03 9.12
C VAL A 38 9.28 7.56 9.11
N GLY A 39 8.05 8.02 8.88
CA GLY A 39 7.69 9.44 8.92
C GLY A 39 8.21 10.28 7.74
N GLN A 40 8.74 9.66 6.70
CA GLN A 40 9.23 10.34 5.50
C GLN A 40 8.30 10.08 4.31
N VAL A 41 8.21 11.06 3.41
CA VAL A 41 7.54 10.93 2.11
C VAL A 41 8.60 10.76 1.02
N TYR A 42 8.46 9.72 0.21
CA TYR A 42 9.39 9.41 -0.88
C TYR A 42 8.68 9.46 -2.23
N GLY A 43 9.29 10.14 -3.20
CA GLY A 43 8.85 10.14 -4.59
C GLY A 43 9.62 9.14 -5.43
N VAL A 44 8.94 8.19 -6.05
CA VAL A 44 9.53 7.27 -7.02
C VAL A 44 9.25 7.79 -8.42
N VAL A 45 10.29 8.29 -9.09
CA VAL A 45 10.20 8.89 -10.41
C VAL A 45 10.85 8.02 -11.49
N GLY A 46 10.36 8.11 -12.71
CA GLY A 46 10.89 7.36 -13.86
C GLY A 46 9.87 7.27 -14.98
N ASN A 47 10.32 6.89 -16.16
CA ASN A 47 9.49 6.73 -17.36
C ASN A 47 8.45 5.62 -17.20
N ASN A 48 7.42 5.62 -18.06
CA ASN A 48 6.50 4.48 -18.13
C ASN A 48 7.28 3.22 -18.51
N GLY A 49 6.96 2.10 -17.85
CA GLY A 49 7.68 0.83 -18.03
C GLY A 49 8.98 0.69 -17.23
N SER A 50 9.42 1.71 -16.44
CA SER A 50 10.66 1.63 -15.64
C SER A 50 10.57 0.75 -14.39
N GLY A 51 9.51 -0.02 -14.19
CA GLY A 51 9.37 -0.96 -13.08
C GLY A 51 8.78 -0.40 -11.79
N LYS A 52 8.35 0.88 -11.73
CA LYS A 52 7.77 1.49 -10.50
C LYS A 52 6.64 0.67 -9.90
N THR A 53 5.64 0.31 -10.72
CA THR A 53 4.50 -0.51 -10.28
C THR A 53 4.94 -1.90 -9.86
N VAL A 54 5.93 -2.48 -10.54
CA VAL A 54 6.51 -3.80 -10.19
C VAL A 54 7.17 -3.72 -8.82
N LEU A 55 7.97 -2.67 -8.56
CA LEU A 55 8.61 -2.46 -7.26
C LEU A 55 7.55 -2.34 -6.14
N MET A 56 6.50 -1.53 -6.33
CA MET A 56 5.41 -1.41 -5.36
C MET A 56 4.71 -2.75 -5.11
N LYS A 57 4.40 -3.51 -6.18
CA LYS A 57 3.79 -4.84 -6.06
C LYS A 57 4.70 -5.83 -5.30
N CYS A 58 6.03 -5.74 -5.46
CA CYS A 58 6.97 -6.56 -4.69
C CYS A 58 7.00 -6.17 -3.21
N ILE A 59 7.00 -4.87 -2.88
CA ILE A 59 6.95 -4.37 -1.49
C ILE A 59 5.67 -4.84 -0.80
N CYS A 60 4.53 -4.83 -1.52
CA CYS A 60 3.24 -5.27 -0.99
C CYS A 60 3.08 -6.80 -0.88
N GLY A 61 4.02 -7.59 -1.40
CA GLY A 61 3.92 -9.06 -1.43
C GLY A 61 3.06 -9.60 -2.59
N PHE A 62 2.53 -8.75 -3.47
CA PHE A 62 1.72 -9.19 -4.62
C PHE A 62 2.54 -9.86 -5.72
N LEU A 63 3.84 -9.61 -5.75
CA LEU A 63 4.78 -10.23 -6.67
C LEU A 63 6.04 -10.69 -5.91
N PRO A 64 6.40 -11.98 -5.97
CA PRO A 64 7.65 -12.44 -5.38
C PRO A 64 8.83 -11.86 -6.17
N VAL A 65 9.90 -11.54 -5.49
CA VAL A 65 11.18 -11.17 -6.12
C VAL A 65 11.85 -12.40 -6.74
N THR A 66 12.71 -12.21 -7.75
CA THR A 66 13.50 -13.31 -8.32
C THR A 66 14.74 -13.57 -7.47
N THR A 67 15.44 -12.51 -7.02
CA THR A 67 16.56 -12.57 -6.09
C THR A 67 16.53 -11.35 -5.17
N GLY A 68 17.30 -11.40 -4.07
CA GLY A 68 17.35 -10.34 -3.08
C GLY A 68 16.25 -10.46 -2.03
N THR A 69 16.12 -9.46 -1.17
CA THR A 69 15.16 -9.46 -0.06
C THR A 69 14.45 -8.12 0.09
N ILE A 70 13.19 -8.18 0.48
CA ILE A 70 12.40 -7.01 0.88
C ILE A 70 11.91 -7.22 2.30
N ARG A 71 12.21 -6.26 3.19
CA ARG A 71 11.69 -6.25 4.56
C ARG A 71 10.81 -5.03 4.77
N VAL A 72 9.64 -5.25 5.35
CA VAL A 72 8.71 -4.21 5.77
C VAL A 72 8.56 -4.30 7.28
N PHE A 73 8.88 -3.21 7.99
CA PHE A 73 8.96 -3.18 9.46
C PHE A 73 9.74 -4.36 10.05
N GLY A 74 10.85 -4.72 9.40
CA GLY A 74 11.76 -5.79 9.81
C GLY A 74 11.33 -7.21 9.43
N LYS A 75 10.10 -7.44 8.98
CA LYS A 75 9.61 -8.73 8.49
C LYS A 75 9.92 -8.91 7.00
N GLU A 76 10.49 -10.05 6.63
CA GLU A 76 10.85 -10.37 5.25
C GLU A 76 9.63 -10.89 4.49
N ILE A 77 9.32 -10.24 3.36
CA ILE A 77 8.19 -10.59 2.51
C ILE A 77 8.49 -11.88 1.75
N GLY A 78 7.54 -12.81 1.76
CA GLY A 78 7.67 -14.14 1.14
C GLY A 78 8.41 -15.17 2.00
N ARG A 79 8.89 -14.78 3.20
CA ARG A 79 9.54 -15.68 4.16
C ARG A 79 8.90 -15.63 5.54
N ASP A 80 8.88 -14.46 6.16
CA ASP A 80 8.31 -14.25 7.50
C ASP A 80 6.80 -13.98 7.42
N VAL A 81 6.37 -13.28 6.37
CA VAL A 81 4.97 -12.96 6.06
C VAL A 81 4.77 -12.92 4.54
N ASP A 82 3.58 -13.27 4.07
CA ASP A 82 3.21 -13.14 2.66
C ASP A 82 2.90 -11.68 2.30
N PHE A 83 2.25 -10.96 3.22
CA PHE A 83 1.86 -9.56 3.06
C PHE A 83 2.22 -8.76 4.31
N PRO A 84 2.63 -7.48 4.18
CA PRO A 84 2.83 -6.59 5.33
C PRO A 84 1.53 -6.40 6.12
N GLU A 85 1.60 -6.47 7.45
CA GLU A 85 0.42 -6.34 8.33
C GLU A 85 -0.16 -4.91 8.36
N SER A 86 0.71 -3.90 8.35
CA SER A 86 0.35 -2.48 8.37
C SER A 86 0.80 -1.82 7.07
N LEU A 87 0.01 -1.98 6.01
CA LEU A 87 0.28 -1.38 4.71
C LEU A 87 -1.02 -0.94 4.05
N GLY A 88 -1.21 0.36 3.93
CA GLY A 88 -2.19 0.93 3.02
C GLY A 88 -1.60 1.07 1.62
N VAL A 89 -2.28 0.57 0.59
CA VAL A 89 -1.79 0.61 -0.78
C VAL A 89 -2.86 1.02 -1.77
N ILE A 90 -2.46 1.84 -2.75
CA ILE A 90 -3.24 2.15 -3.93
C ILE A 90 -2.36 1.81 -5.13
N ILE A 91 -2.70 0.73 -5.83
CA ILE A 91 -2.04 0.33 -7.07
C ILE A 91 -3.07 0.42 -8.18
N GLU A 92 -2.78 1.27 -9.17
CA GLU A 92 -3.67 1.53 -10.31
C GLU A 92 -5.00 2.17 -9.85
N THR A 93 -6.14 1.74 -10.41
CA THR A 93 -7.45 2.28 -10.05
C THR A 93 -8.11 1.40 -8.99
N PRO A 94 -8.50 1.93 -7.82
CA PRO A 94 -9.22 1.13 -6.82
C PRO A 94 -10.51 0.54 -7.38
N GLY A 95 -10.69 -0.78 -7.19
CA GLY A 95 -11.86 -1.54 -7.65
C GLY A 95 -13.06 -1.39 -6.73
N PHE A 96 -13.69 -0.19 -6.70
CA PHE A 96 -14.90 0.04 -5.91
C PHE A 96 -16.14 -0.57 -6.54
N LEU A 97 -17.08 -0.98 -5.70
CA LEU A 97 -18.43 -1.38 -6.09
C LEU A 97 -19.20 -0.14 -6.50
N THR A 98 -19.36 0.06 -7.80
CA THR A 98 -19.84 1.32 -8.40
C THR A 98 -21.28 1.66 -8.05
N GLN A 99 -22.11 0.67 -7.69
CA GLN A 99 -23.51 0.82 -7.29
C GLN A 99 -23.68 1.32 -5.86
N TYR A 100 -22.65 1.22 -5.00
CA TYR A 100 -22.72 1.65 -3.61
C TYR A 100 -22.10 3.03 -3.39
N THR A 101 -22.44 3.67 -2.26
CA THR A 101 -21.83 4.92 -1.80
C THR A 101 -20.38 4.69 -1.34
N GLY A 102 -19.60 5.77 -1.17
CA GLY A 102 -18.23 5.68 -0.64
C GLY A 102 -18.18 5.07 0.76
N VAL A 103 -19.09 5.50 1.67
CA VAL A 103 -19.20 4.91 3.01
C VAL A 103 -19.43 3.40 2.91
N LYS A 104 -20.41 2.97 2.09
CA LYS A 104 -20.76 1.55 2.00
C LYS A 104 -19.61 0.71 1.43
N ASN A 105 -18.84 1.23 0.49
CA ASN A 105 -17.62 0.56 0.00
C ASN A 105 -16.61 0.31 1.12
N LEU A 106 -16.34 1.34 1.95
CA LEU A 106 -15.38 1.20 3.06
C LEU A 106 -15.94 0.31 4.19
N GLU A 107 -17.24 0.36 4.49
CA GLU A 107 -17.88 -0.55 5.46
C GLU A 107 -17.71 -2.03 5.06
N ILE A 108 -17.90 -2.37 3.77
CA ILE A 108 -17.74 -3.74 3.28
C ILE A 108 -16.31 -4.23 3.51
N LEU A 109 -15.30 -3.39 3.26
CA LEU A 109 -13.90 -3.74 3.49
C LEU A 109 -13.58 -3.86 4.99
N ALA A 110 -14.07 -2.93 5.81
CA ALA A 110 -13.88 -2.94 7.25
C ALA A 110 -14.50 -4.18 7.91
N ASP A 111 -15.66 -4.63 7.42
CA ASP A 111 -16.34 -5.83 7.93
C ASP A 111 -15.52 -7.12 7.72
N MET A 112 -14.63 -7.15 6.72
CA MET A 112 -13.73 -8.30 6.46
C MET A 112 -12.70 -8.49 7.57
N LYS A 113 -12.13 -7.40 8.08
CA LYS A 113 -11.08 -7.44 9.12
C LYS A 113 -11.62 -7.10 10.53
N ARG A 114 -12.76 -6.43 10.62
CA ARG A 114 -13.41 -5.98 11.89
C ARG A 114 -12.51 -5.12 12.78
N MET A 115 -11.61 -4.33 12.18
CA MET A 115 -10.62 -3.53 12.91
C MET A 115 -11.07 -2.10 13.17
N ILE A 116 -12.01 -1.58 12.38
CA ILE A 116 -12.45 -0.18 12.48
C ILE A 116 -13.97 -0.06 12.59
N SER A 117 -14.43 0.99 13.28
CA SER A 117 -15.85 1.29 13.45
C SER A 117 -16.42 2.12 12.30
N LYS A 118 -17.74 2.13 12.16
CA LYS A 118 -18.43 3.02 11.21
C LYS A 118 -18.16 4.50 11.50
N ALA A 119 -17.94 4.86 12.76
CA ALA A 119 -17.61 6.23 13.14
C ALA A 119 -16.22 6.63 12.59
N ASP A 120 -15.24 5.73 12.67
CA ASP A 120 -13.89 5.97 12.16
C ASP A 120 -13.90 6.11 10.63
N ILE A 121 -14.64 5.26 9.91
CA ILE A 121 -14.83 5.38 8.46
C ILE A 121 -15.34 6.78 8.08
N ARG A 122 -16.32 7.30 8.83
CA ARG A 122 -16.89 8.64 8.58
C ARG A 122 -15.86 9.75 8.83
N LEU A 123 -15.04 9.61 9.88
CA LEU A 123 -13.96 10.55 10.18
C LEU A 123 -12.89 10.55 9.08
N ILE A 124 -12.50 9.38 8.60
CA ILE A 124 -11.51 9.24 7.52
C ILE A 124 -12.01 9.85 6.22
N LEU A 125 -13.28 9.61 5.86
CA LEU A 125 -13.88 10.26 4.67
C LEU A 125 -13.82 11.78 4.77
N LYS A 126 -14.13 12.35 5.94
CA LYS A 126 -13.98 13.80 6.18
C LYS A 126 -12.53 14.25 6.03
N LYS A 127 -11.56 13.50 6.58
CA LYS A 127 -10.12 13.82 6.46
C LYS A 127 -9.67 13.93 5.00
N VAL A 128 -10.17 13.07 4.11
CA VAL A 128 -9.84 13.12 2.68
C VAL A 128 -10.72 14.08 1.88
N GLY A 129 -11.62 14.82 2.54
CA GLY A 129 -12.50 15.81 1.91
C GLY A 129 -13.66 15.18 1.12
N LEU A 130 -14.19 14.05 1.58
CA LEU A 130 -15.41 13.43 1.10
C LEU A 130 -16.50 13.54 2.17
N ASP A 131 -17.71 13.91 1.74
CA ASP A 131 -18.88 13.92 2.61
C ASP A 131 -19.34 12.48 2.91
N PRO A 132 -19.31 12.04 4.20
CA PRO A 132 -19.75 10.69 4.57
C PRO A 132 -21.26 10.49 4.46
N ASP A 133 -22.06 11.57 4.32
CA ASP A 133 -23.52 11.50 4.17
C ASP A 133 -23.98 11.50 2.71
N MET A 134 -23.01 11.57 1.80
CA MET A 134 -23.27 11.59 0.37
C MET A 134 -23.99 10.33 -0.10
N LYS A 135 -25.20 10.49 -0.64
CA LYS A 135 -26.03 9.39 -1.18
C LYS A 135 -25.61 8.95 -2.59
N LYS A 136 -24.71 9.72 -3.24
CA LYS A 136 -24.26 9.47 -4.60
C LYS A 136 -23.45 8.17 -4.67
N PRO A 137 -23.75 7.22 -5.59
CA PRO A 137 -22.96 6.00 -5.78
C PRO A 137 -21.61 6.32 -6.40
N VAL A 138 -20.58 5.49 -6.09
CA VAL A 138 -19.19 5.67 -6.53
C VAL A 138 -19.05 5.69 -8.05
N GLY A 139 -19.92 4.97 -8.78
CA GLY A 139 -19.96 5.03 -10.24
C GLY A 139 -20.18 6.44 -10.83
N LYS A 140 -20.81 7.34 -10.05
CA LYS A 140 -21.04 8.74 -10.42
C LYS A 140 -20.00 9.70 -9.83
N TYR A 141 -18.95 9.21 -9.15
CA TYR A 141 -17.86 10.05 -8.60
C TYR A 141 -16.98 10.58 -9.73
N SER A 142 -16.46 11.80 -9.55
CA SER A 142 -15.38 12.31 -10.39
C SER A 142 -14.10 11.49 -10.15
N LEU A 143 -13.12 11.63 -11.04
CA LEU A 143 -11.80 11.00 -10.87
C LEU A 143 -11.19 11.38 -9.49
N GLY A 144 -11.19 12.69 -9.16
CA GLY A 144 -10.66 13.16 -7.88
C GLY A 144 -11.41 12.59 -6.66
N MET A 145 -12.74 12.42 -6.74
CA MET A 145 -13.49 11.78 -5.66
C MET A 145 -13.12 10.29 -5.51
N ARG A 146 -12.92 9.56 -6.60
CA ARG A 146 -12.46 8.16 -6.56
C ARG A 146 -11.05 8.06 -6.00
N GLN A 147 -10.15 8.97 -6.36
CA GLN A 147 -8.80 9.03 -5.78
C GLN A 147 -8.84 9.28 -4.27
N ARG A 148 -9.62 10.25 -3.80
CA ARG A 148 -9.81 10.51 -2.36
C ARG A 148 -10.38 9.31 -1.62
N LEU A 149 -11.35 8.62 -2.22
CA LEU A 149 -11.89 7.38 -1.64
C LEU A 149 -10.83 6.27 -1.55
N GLY A 150 -9.95 6.15 -2.57
CA GLY A 150 -8.80 5.24 -2.55
C GLY A 150 -7.81 5.56 -1.42
N ILE A 151 -7.52 6.86 -1.22
CA ILE A 151 -6.69 7.29 -0.08
C ILE A 151 -7.37 6.93 1.24
N ALA A 152 -8.67 7.20 1.39
CA ALA A 152 -9.43 6.81 2.57
C ALA A 152 -9.33 5.31 2.85
N GLN A 153 -9.46 4.47 1.82
CA GLN A 153 -9.29 3.01 1.92
C GLN A 153 -7.87 2.64 2.41
N ALA A 154 -6.84 3.28 1.87
CA ALA A 154 -5.46 2.96 2.20
C ALA A 154 -5.06 3.32 3.65
N ILE A 155 -5.68 4.36 4.23
CA ILE A 155 -5.36 4.85 5.58
C ILE A 155 -6.40 4.48 6.64
N MET A 156 -7.42 3.71 6.31
CA MET A 156 -8.52 3.47 7.23
C MET A 156 -8.20 2.48 8.36
N GLU A 157 -7.13 1.71 8.22
CA GLU A 157 -6.72 0.68 9.19
C GLU A 157 -5.45 1.08 9.98
N ASP A 158 -5.05 2.36 9.92
CA ASP A 158 -3.91 2.93 10.66
C ASP A 158 -4.31 3.42 12.05
#